data_dde429eb322b7fcc349868078e323ae4
#
_entry.id   dde429eb322b7fcc349868078e323ae4
#
_cell.length_a   1.000
_cell.length_b   1.000
_cell.length_c   1.000
_cell.angle_alpha   90.00
_cell.angle_beta   90.00
_cell.angle_gamma   90.00
#
_symmetry.space_group_name_H-M   'P 1'
#
loop_
_entity.id
_entity.type
_entity.pdbx_description
1 polymer ?
#
loop_
_entity_poly.entity_id
_entity_poly.type
_entity_poly.pdbx_seq_one_letter_code
_entity_poly.pdbx_strand_id
1 'polypeptide(L)'
;MTRPKVIFNCKFTHAFNRREENYTAKQIEGLKKKIARKFDYFSNEDKRVMNLFDYYTGELNKNERMNLVIEDGSYAAKEEIEKRKKRFVKYAENSNLWQCVISFNNDYLNENISLQDLEQELIKNVLPRFFKKMGFKDKKNMAYNLSFHTDTDNLHAHVSFIEKKPNYILSNNKLGYRRKGKLTQEEINSMKNEIVFAVERKKYLNPMITITNDEIDKLKKHFNPKEKNFILYDKKDILLEDDILTLGKLLYDERRNNSKRIKFNSIKDKEIKDLTKQIKKYLFCSKSEFYDDYKNFIESISSINEYLYKVNEDNNISKINVDKTLTEGKENYIDNYIYNAIVNHADYMFKSNSKKYKTLNPDDILREIILKEYKKNKNQNRYTILSNYLSNTVPKLKYQNK
;
A
#
# COMPACT_ATOMS: atom_id res chain seq x y z
N MET A 1 22.19 11.41 -21.84
CA MET A 1 21.65 11.27 -20.47
C MET A 1 20.29 11.93 -20.45
N THR A 2 19.25 11.18 -20.18
CA THR A 2 17.90 11.73 -19.98
C THR A 2 17.88 12.59 -18.71
N ARG A 3 17.31 13.80 -18.79
CA ARG A 3 17.16 14.67 -17.60
C ARG A 3 16.26 13.98 -16.57
N PRO A 4 16.59 14.02 -15.27
CA PRO A 4 15.75 13.39 -14.26
C PRO A 4 14.34 14.01 -14.27
N LYS A 5 13.31 13.17 -14.17
CA LYS A 5 11.89 13.59 -14.15
C LYS A 5 11.58 14.48 -12.94
N VAL A 6 12.21 14.18 -11.80
CA VAL A 6 12.01 14.89 -10.52
C VAL A 6 13.35 15.08 -9.81
N ILE A 7 13.62 16.30 -9.35
CA ILE A 7 14.76 16.63 -8.48
C ILE A 7 14.21 17.05 -7.12
N PHE A 8 14.76 16.49 -6.04
CA PHE A 8 14.41 16.84 -4.68
C PHE A 8 15.64 17.27 -3.89
N ASN A 9 15.62 18.48 -3.38
CA ASN A 9 16.63 19.06 -2.52
C ASN A 9 16.02 19.54 -1.22
N CYS A 10 16.67 19.26 -0.10
CA CYS A 10 16.19 19.69 1.21
C CYS A 10 17.33 20.29 2.05
N LYS A 11 17.09 21.49 2.57
CA LYS A 11 17.92 22.18 3.56
C LYS A 11 17.19 22.20 4.89
N PHE A 12 17.91 22.39 5.97
CA PHE A 12 17.29 22.51 7.28
C PHE A 12 17.95 23.63 8.09
N THR A 13 17.17 24.15 9.06
CA THR A 13 17.63 25.07 10.09
C THR A 13 17.48 24.36 11.42
N HIS A 14 18.50 24.33 12.24
CA HIS A 14 18.44 23.71 13.57
C HIS A 14 17.48 24.42 14.51
N ALA A 15 16.97 23.68 15.47
CA ALA A 15 16.19 24.24 16.57
C ALA A 15 16.99 25.30 17.34
N PHE A 16 16.36 26.42 17.72
CA PHE A 16 17.06 27.53 18.37
C PHE A 16 17.53 27.19 19.77
N ASN A 17 16.82 26.36 20.51
CA ASN A 17 17.13 25.93 21.87
C ASN A 17 18.03 24.68 21.92
N ARG A 18 18.73 24.36 20.84
CA ARG A 18 19.64 23.22 20.82
C ARG A 18 20.88 23.48 21.68
N ARG A 19 21.08 22.66 22.72
CA ARG A 19 22.20 22.82 23.67
C ARG A 19 23.61 22.76 23.04
N GLU A 20 23.74 22.09 21.90
CA GLU A 20 25.00 21.90 21.16
C GLU A 20 25.38 23.09 20.27
N GLU A 21 24.45 23.99 20.00
CA GLU A 21 24.66 25.20 19.19
C GLU A 21 24.31 26.42 20.03
N ASN A 22 25.35 27.07 20.59
CA ASN A 22 25.20 28.30 21.38
C ASN A 22 24.87 29.48 20.47
N TYR A 23 23.65 29.56 19.96
CA TYR A 23 23.21 30.73 19.22
C TYR A 23 23.11 31.95 20.12
N THR A 24 23.75 33.02 19.73
CA THR A 24 23.57 34.34 20.38
C THR A 24 22.14 34.87 20.12
N ALA A 25 21.64 35.74 20.97
CA ALA A 25 20.32 36.37 20.78
C ALA A 25 20.20 37.05 19.39
N LYS A 26 21.28 37.66 18.89
CA LYS A 26 21.36 38.28 17.56
C LYS A 26 21.23 37.23 16.44
N GLN A 27 21.82 36.05 16.58
CA GLN A 27 21.71 34.96 15.61
C GLN A 27 20.30 34.38 15.61
N ILE A 28 19.69 34.18 16.79
CA ILE A 28 18.27 33.72 16.89
C ILE A 28 17.34 34.72 16.22
N GLU A 29 17.51 36.01 16.46
CA GLU A 29 16.72 37.06 15.82
C GLU A 29 16.91 37.08 14.30
N GLY A 30 18.13 36.87 13.82
CA GLY A 30 18.42 36.70 12.38
C GLY A 30 17.72 35.50 11.76
N LEU A 31 17.72 34.36 12.47
CA LEU A 31 17.00 33.15 12.02
C LEU A 31 15.50 33.34 12.00
N LYS A 32 14.89 34.00 13.00
CA LYS A 32 13.45 34.36 13.03
C LYS A 32 13.08 35.22 11.83
N LYS A 33 13.86 36.25 11.53
CA LYS A 33 13.68 37.10 10.34
C LYS A 33 13.80 36.29 9.03
N LYS A 34 14.76 35.38 8.96
CA LYS A 34 14.94 34.52 7.78
C LYS A 34 13.74 33.59 7.55
N ILE A 35 13.15 33.03 8.61
CA ILE A 35 11.94 32.20 8.52
C ILE A 35 10.78 33.06 7.99
N ALA A 36 10.55 34.22 8.57
CA ALA A 36 9.48 35.14 8.14
C ALA A 36 9.62 35.53 6.66
N ARG A 37 10.82 35.96 6.20
CA ARG A 37 11.08 36.31 4.79
C ARG A 37 10.82 35.15 3.84
N LYS A 38 11.05 33.90 4.24
CA LYS A 38 10.76 32.74 3.41
C LYS A 38 9.25 32.48 3.26
N PHE A 39 8.45 32.74 4.29
CA PHE A 39 7.01 32.73 4.14
C PHE A 39 6.53 33.81 3.18
N ASP A 40 7.10 35.01 3.23
CA ASP A 40 6.80 36.08 2.27
C ASP A 40 7.14 35.65 0.83
N TYR A 41 8.32 35.00 0.64
CA TYR A 41 8.71 34.44 -0.65
C TYR A 41 7.75 33.36 -1.16
N PHE A 42 7.33 32.43 -0.30
CA PHE A 42 6.43 31.34 -0.69
C PHE A 42 5.00 31.83 -0.98
N SER A 43 4.55 32.84 -0.27
CA SER A 43 3.21 33.41 -0.42
C SER A 43 3.13 34.53 -1.44
N ASN A 44 4.23 34.85 -2.14
CA ASN A 44 4.27 35.93 -3.14
C ASN A 44 3.36 35.59 -4.33
N GLU A 45 2.37 36.43 -4.57
CA GLU A 45 1.36 36.29 -5.63
C GLU A 45 1.99 36.36 -7.03
N ASP A 46 3.03 37.18 -7.21
CA ASP A 46 3.72 37.36 -8.50
C ASP A 46 4.44 36.08 -8.97
N LYS A 47 4.71 35.15 -8.04
CA LYS A 47 5.36 33.85 -8.31
C LYS A 47 4.37 32.71 -8.46
N ARG A 48 3.07 32.99 -8.33
CA ARG A 48 2.02 32.00 -8.44
C ARG A 48 1.98 31.42 -9.84
N VAL A 49 1.99 30.08 -9.90
CA VAL A 49 1.58 29.39 -11.12
C VAL A 49 0.10 29.65 -11.32
N MET A 50 -0.27 30.46 -12.27
CA MET A 50 -1.62 30.46 -12.80
C MET A 50 -1.81 29.10 -13.44
N ASN A 51 -2.85 28.37 -12.99
CA ASN A 51 -3.23 27.13 -13.66
C ASN A 51 -3.42 27.46 -15.14
N LEU A 52 -2.78 26.72 -16.05
CA LEU A 52 -2.93 26.96 -17.49
C LEU A 52 -4.42 26.98 -17.88
N PHE A 53 -5.24 26.16 -17.20
CA PHE A 53 -6.68 26.15 -17.40
C PHE A 53 -7.33 27.48 -16.99
N ASP A 54 -6.98 28.03 -15.82
CA ASP A 54 -7.51 29.30 -15.30
C ASP A 54 -7.02 30.49 -16.13
N TYR A 55 -5.84 30.38 -16.74
CA TYR A 55 -5.31 31.34 -17.70
C TYR A 55 -6.14 31.38 -19.00
N TYR A 56 -6.57 30.21 -19.49
CA TYR A 56 -7.37 30.09 -20.71
C TYR A 56 -8.85 30.38 -20.47
N THR A 57 -9.39 30.17 -19.27
CA THR A 57 -10.81 30.39 -18.96
C THR A 57 -11.12 31.78 -18.39
N GLY A 58 -10.11 32.53 -17.97
CA GLY A 58 -10.30 33.88 -17.41
C GLY A 58 -11.06 33.95 -16.08
N GLU A 59 -11.31 32.84 -15.43
CA GLU A 59 -12.28 32.69 -14.32
C GLU A 59 -11.73 32.95 -12.92
N LEU A 60 -10.43 33.25 -12.73
CA LEU A 60 -9.91 33.55 -11.39
C LEU A 60 -9.82 35.06 -11.12
N ASN A 61 -10.65 35.51 -10.20
CA ASN A 61 -10.46 36.81 -9.52
C ASN A 61 -9.08 36.83 -8.84
N LYS A 62 -8.19 37.68 -9.32
CA LYS A 62 -6.78 37.80 -8.89
C LYS A 62 -6.59 38.13 -7.39
N ASN A 63 -7.63 38.50 -6.68
CA ASN A 63 -7.52 39.19 -5.40
C ASN A 63 -7.74 38.33 -4.14
N GLU A 64 -8.04 37.04 -4.24
CA GLU A 64 -8.48 36.27 -3.05
C GLU A 64 -7.66 35.04 -2.66
N ARG A 65 -6.72 34.56 -3.49
CA ARG A 65 -5.99 33.33 -3.20
C ARG A 65 -4.48 33.53 -3.14
N MET A 66 -3.92 33.37 -1.96
CA MET A 66 -2.47 33.34 -1.75
C MET A 66 -1.88 32.02 -2.23
N ASN A 67 -0.61 32.03 -2.65
CA ASN A 67 0.08 30.86 -3.23
C ASN A 67 0.51 29.80 -2.19
N LEU A 68 0.06 29.86 -0.97
CA LEU A 68 0.47 28.94 0.10
C LEU A 68 -0.61 27.92 0.42
N VAL A 69 -0.38 26.66 0.08
CA VAL A 69 -1.24 25.53 0.42
C VAL A 69 -0.85 24.99 1.79
N ILE A 70 -1.85 24.71 2.62
CA ILE A 70 -1.68 24.23 3.99
C ILE A 70 -2.10 22.76 4.14
N GLU A 71 -1.97 22.18 5.32
CA GLU A 71 -2.07 20.74 5.58
C GLU A 71 -3.39 20.08 5.14
N ASP A 72 -4.49 20.82 5.08
CA ASP A 72 -5.80 20.33 4.63
C ASP A 72 -5.99 20.45 3.10
N GLY A 73 -5.03 21.05 2.41
CA GLY A 73 -5.05 21.27 0.97
C GLY A 73 -5.76 22.54 0.55
N SER A 74 -6.12 23.43 1.49
CA SER A 74 -6.66 24.76 1.21
C SER A 74 -5.55 25.80 1.05
N TYR A 75 -5.87 26.89 0.34
CA TYR A 75 -5.00 28.06 0.26
C TYR A 75 -5.13 28.91 1.51
N ALA A 76 -4.00 29.30 2.08
CA ALA A 76 -4.00 30.15 3.27
C ALA A 76 -4.40 31.59 2.94
N ALA A 77 -5.36 32.15 3.69
CA ALA A 77 -5.66 33.58 3.64
C ALA A 77 -4.50 34.41 4.23
N LYS A 78 -4.43 35.70 3.92
CA LYS A 78 -3.35 36.58 4.36
C LYS A 78 -3.18 36.59 5.88
N GLU A 79 -4.27 36.62 6.64
CA GLU A 79 -4.22 36.56 8.11
C GLU A 79 -3.67 35.20 8.61
N GLU A 80 -4.00 34.11 7.94
CA GLU A 80 -3.50 32.78 8.30
C GLU A 80 -2.00 32.67 8.02
N ILE A 81 -1.48 33.26 6.96
CA ILE A 81 -0.05 33.33 6.66
C ILE A 81 0.70 34.02 7.79
N GLU A 82 0.23 35.17 8.28
CA GLU A 82 0.85 35.89 9.39
C GLU A 82 0.82 35.08 10.69
N LYS A 83 -0.29 34.40 10.98
CA LYS A 83 -0.38 33.47 12.11
C LYS A 83 0.58 32.30 11.98
N ARG A 84 0.73 31.75 10.76
CA ARG A 84 1.67 30.63 10.49
C ARG A 84 3.12 31.05 10.63
N LYS A 85 3.51 32.22 10.17
CA LYS A 85 4.87 32.76 10.40
C LYS A 85 5.21 32.73 11.89
N LYS A 86 4.33 33.26 12.73
CA LYS A 86 4.52 33.28 14.19
C LYS A 86 4.60 31.85 14.77
N ARG A 87 3.72 30.95 14.33
CA ARG A 87 3.73 29.54 14.80
C ARG A 87 5.01 28.81 14.39
N PHE A 88 5.46 28.93 13.15
CA PHE A 88 6.69 28.30 12.69
C PHE A 88 7.92 28.80 13.44
N VAL A 89 7.99 30.10 13.71
CA VAL A 89 9.06 30.67 14.54
C VAL A 89 9.04 30.06 15.96
N LYS A 90 7.83 29.94 16.57
CA LYS A 90 7.66 29.31 17.88
C LYS A 90 8.08 27.83 17.89
N TYR A 91 7.68 27.07 16.87
CA TYR A 91 8.03 25.65 16.77
C TYR A 91 9.54 25.47 16.54
N ALA A 92 10.19 26.38 15.80
CA ALA A 92 11.62 26.35 15.55
C ALA A 92 12.47 26.57 16.81
N GLU A 93 11.90 26.97 17.93
CA GLU A 93 12.62 26.97 19.21
C GLU A 93 13.07 25.56 19.62
N ASN A 94 12.27 24.54 19.34
CA ASN A 94 12.51 23.16 19.79
C ASN A 94 12.67 22.14 18.67
N SER A 95 12.21 22.42 17.46
CA SER A 95 12.25 21.54 16.31
C SER A 95 13.11 22.10 15.19
N ASN A 96 13.76 21.22 14.44
CA ASN A 96 14.37 21.60 13.18
C ASN A 96 13.29 22.02 12.18
N LEU A 97 13.59 23.04 11.37
CA LEU A 97 12.77 23.46 10.23
C LEU A 97 13.42 22.93 8.95
N TRP A 98 12.70 22.09 8.22
CA TRP A 98 13.09 21.61 6.90
C TRP A 98 12.47 22.48 5.81
N GLN A 99 13.26 22.76 4.79
CA GLN A 99 12.88 23.56 3.63
C GLN A 99 13.39 22.85 2.39
N CYS A 100 12.47 22.35 1.60
CA CYS A 100 12.75 21.52 0.45
C CYS A 100 12.28 22.21 -0.83
N VAL A 101 12.93 21.88 -1.93
CA VAL A 101 12.55 22.26 -3.28
C VAL A 101 12.39 20.98 -4.09
N ILE A 102 11.25 20.83 -4.74
CA ILE A 102 10.95 19.77 -5.69
C ILE A 102 10.90 20.44 -7.06
N SER A 103 11.83 20.10 -7.95
CA SER A 103 11.82 20.60 -9.31
C SER A 103 11.35 19.49 -10.27
N PHE A 104 10.52 19.85 -11.23
CA PHE A 104 9.90 18.91 -12.15
C PHE A 104 10.35 19.20 -13.58
N ASN A 105 10.42 18.16 -14.40
CA ASN A 105 10.47 18.33 -15.84
C ASN A 105 9.04 18.67 -16.32
N ASN A 106 8.88 19.80 -17.03
CA ASN A 106 7.56 20.29 -17.44
C ASN A 106 6.85 19.35 -18.41
N ASP A 107 7.57 18.78 -19.38
CA ASP A 107 6.99 17.85 -20.35
C ASP A 107 6.45 16.61 -19.64
N TYR A 108 7.24 16.08 -18.69
CA TYR A 108 6.82 14.95 -17.87
C TYR A 108 5.56 15.23 -17.03
N LEU A 109 5.42 16.43 -16.47
CA LEU A 109 4.21 16.81 -15.72
C LEU A 109 2.99 16.93 -16.62
N ASN A 110 3.12 17.71 -17.70
CA ASN A 110 2.01 18.03 -18.60
C ASN A 110 1.36 16.77 -19.20
N GLU A 111 2.17 15.74 -19.44
CA GLU A 111 1.70 14.45 -19.96
C GLU A 111 0.93 13.60 -18.94
N ASN A 112 1.17 13.78 -17.63
CA ASN A 112 0.77 12.81 -16.62
C ASN A 112 -0.23 13.31 -15.59
N ILE A 113 -0.17 14.60 -15.18
CA ILE A 113 -1.00 15.10 -14.08
C ILE A 113 -1.30 16.60 -14.23
N SER A 114 -2.49 17.03 -13.82
CA SER A 114 -2.79 18.46 -13.71
C SER A 114 -2.09 19.06 -12.47
N LEU A 115 -1.78 20.38 -12.54
CA LEU A 115 -1.14 21.06 -11.41
C LEU A 115 -1.96 20.98 -10.13
N GLN A 116 -3.29 21.11 -10.25
CA GLN A 116 -4.19 21.03 -9.11
C GLN A 116 -4.20 19.62 -8.47
N ASP A 117 -4.22 18.56 -9.28
CA ASP A 117 -4.13 17.19 -8.80
C ASP A 117 -2.77 16.94 -8.12
N LEU A 118 -1.68 17.43 -8.73
CA LEU A 118 -0.33 17.31 -8.16
C LEU A 118 -0.24 17.99 -6.78
N GLU A 119 -0.79 19.19 -6.66
CA GLU A 119 -0.83 19.95 -5.41
C GLU A 119 -1.56 19.18 -4.30
N GLN A 120 -2.75 18.65 -4.61
CA GLN A 120 -3.53 17.84 -3.68
C GLN A 120 -2.82 16.53 -3.30
N GLU A 121 -2.20 15.86 -4.26
CA GLU A 121 -1.44 14.63 -4.01
C GLU A 121 -0.22 14.91 -3.13
N LEU A 122 0.54 15.96 -3.41
CA LEU A 122 1.72 16.30 -2.60
C LEU A 122 1.34 16.60 -1.15
N ILE A 123 0.33 17.46 -0.93
CA ILE A 123 -0.03 17.91 0.42
C ILE A 123 -0.76 16.84 1.22
N LYS A 124 -1.67 16.09 0.61
CA LYS A 124 -2.55 15.14 1.32
C LYS A 124 -1.97 13.74 1.43
N ASN A 125 -1.15 13.32 0.48
CA ASN A 125 -0.69 11.94 0.37
C ASN A 125 0.84 11.81 0.46
N VAL A 126 1.60 12.52 -0.39
CA VAL A 126 3.06 12.37 -0.46
C VAL A 126 3.75 12.82 0.82
N LEU A 127 3.51 14.05 1.25
CA LEU A 127 4.14 14.59 2.47
C LEU A 127 3.81 13.78 3.73
N PRO A 128 2.55 13.39 3.99
CA PRO A 128 2.23 12.54 5.14
C PRO A 128 2.92 11.17 5.13
N ARG A 129 3.06 10.54 3.95
CA ARG A 129 3.79 9.26 3.84
C ARG A 129 5.28 9.47 4.05
N PHE A 130 5.83 10.53 3.49
CA PHE A 130 7.23 10.90 3.69
C PHE A 130 7.54 11.14 5.17
N PHE A 131 6.70 11.85 5.90
CA PHE A 131 6.88 12.05 7.35
C PHE A 131 6.92 10.73 8.12
N LYS A 132 6.07 9.76 7.76
CA LYS A 132 6.10 8.43 8.35
C LYS A 132 7.42 7.71 8.05
N LYS A 133 7.95 7.82 6.83
CA LYS A 133 9.26 7.26 6.44
C LYS A 133 10.41 7.93 7.19
N MET A 134 10.32 9.21 7.48
CA MET A 134 11.28 9.94 8.32
C MET A 134 11.24 9.54 9.81
N GLY A 135 10.29 8.69 10.24
CA GLY A 135 10.16 8.23 11.62
C GLY A 135 9.25 9.10 12.49
N PHE A 136 8.45 10.00 11.90
CA PHE A 136 7.43 10.73 12.66
C PHE A 136 6.19 9.87 12.89
N LYS A 137 5.66 9.91 14.11
CA LYS A 137 4.56 9.05 14.55
C LYS A 137 3.20 9.50 14.00
N ASP A 138 2.94 10.80 14.04
CA ASP A 138 1.63 11.39 13.70
C ASP A 138 1.77 12.63 12.84
N LYS A 139 1.17 12.60 11.64
CA LYS A 139 1.13 13.75 10.73
C LYS A 139 0.44 14.98 11.33
N LYS A 140 -0.51 14.80 12.27
CA LYS A 140 -1.20 15.90 12.94
C LYS A 140 -0.27 16.76 13.79
N ASN A 141 0.87 16.19 14.22
CA ASN A 141 1.91 16.89 14.97
C ASN A 141 2.94 17.57 14.07
N MET A 142 2.76 17.55 12.74
CA MET A 142 3.55 18.29 11.77
C MET A 142 2.80 19.55 11.34
N ALA A 143 3.54 20.66 11.20
CA ALA A 143 3.08 21.81 10.43
C ALA A 143 3.85 21.81 9.11
N TYR A 144 3.14 21.97 7.99
CA TYR A 144 3.78 21.98 6.67
C TYR A 144 3.01 22.82 5.68
N ASN A 145 3.72 23.34 4.69
CA ASN A 145 3.20 24.19 3.64
C ASN A 145 3.81 23.80 2.31
N LEU A 146 3.08 24.09 1.24
CA LEU A 146 3.47 23.88 -0.13
C LEU A 146 3.16 25.13 -0.94
N SER A 147 4.05 25.52 -1.84
CA SER A 147 3.75 26.54 -2.88
C SER A 147 4.45 26.19 -4.19
N PHE A 148 3.78 26.45 -5.30
CA PHE A 148 4.35 26.26 -6.64
C PHE A 148 4.82 27.58 -7.24
N HIS A 149 5.96 27.54 -7.87
CA HIS A 149 6.57 28.69 -8.53
C HIS A 149 6.97 28.34 -9.99
N THR A 150 6.87 29.33 -10.88
CA THR A 150 7.29 29.25 -12.29
C THR A 150 8.28 30.35 -12.65
N ASP A 151 8.94 30.96 -11.67
CA ASP A 151 9.95 31.99 -11.89
C ASP A 151 11.27 31.45 -12.49
N THR A 152 11.32 30.17 -12.82
CA THR A 152 12.41 29.49 -13.54
C THR A 152 11.87 28.67 -14.70
N ASP A 153 12.75 28.16 -15.57
CA ASP A 153 12.38 27.34 -16.73
C ASP A 153 11.57 26.08 -16.39
N ASN A 154 11.67 25.62 -15.14
CA ASN A 154 10.98 24.42 -14.69
C ASN A 154 10.04 24.74 -13.54
N LEU A 155 8.86 24.13 -13.54
CA LEU A 155 7.97 24.16 -12.39
C LEU A 155 8.69 23.62 -11.16
N HIS A 156 8.61 24.34 -10.06
CA HIS A 156 9.14 23.85 -8.79
C HIS A 156 8.19 24.13 -7.63
N ALA A 157 8.18 23.21 -6.69
CA ALA A 157 7.41 23.30 -5.46
C ALA A 157 8.34 23.57 -4.27
N HIS A 158 8.03 24.59 -3.48
CA HIS A 158 8.65 24.83 -2.19
C HIS A 158 7.85 24.18 -1.09
N VAL A 159 8.50 23.37 -0.27
CA VAL A 159 7.90 22.68 0.87
C VAL A 159 8.62 23.11 2.15
N SER A 160 7.87 23.51 3.14
CA SER A 160 8.41 23.74 4.49
C SER A 160 7.66 22.87 5.49
N PHE A 161 8.37 22.21 6.39
CA PHE A 161 7.75 21.41 7.44
C PHE A 161 8.54 21.45 8.76
N ILE A 162 7.82 21.27 9.87
CA ILE A 162 8.33 21.38 11.22
C ILE A 162 7.45 20.58 12.19
N GLU A 163 8.03 20.05 13.28
CA GLU A 163 7.26 19.41 14.35
C GLU A 163 6.60 20.45 15.27
N LYS A 164 5.29 20.37 15.48
CA LYS A 164 4.56 21.22 16.43
C LYS A 164 4.88 20.86 17.88
N LYS A 165 5.14 19.60 18.15
CA LYS A 165 5.48 19.00 19.45
C LYS A 165 6.29 17.71 19.22
N PRO A 166 6.89 17.10 20.28
CA PRO A 166 7.63 15.85 20.16
C PRO A 166 6.87 14.79 19.36
N ASN A 167 7.41 14.35 18.24
CA ASN A 167 6.74 13.47 17.28
C ASN A 167 7.64 12.39 16.67
N TYR A 168 8.93 12.47 16.91
CA TYR A 168 9.92 11.51 16.41
C TYR A 168 10.13 10.38 17.41
N ILE A 169 10.16 9.13 16.93
CA ILE A 169 10.40 7.95 17.78
C ILE A 169 11.90 7.84 18.02
N LEU A 170 12.30 8.04 19.28
CA LEU A 170 13.69 7.89 19.72
C LEU A 170 14.06 6.41 19.91
N SER A 171 15.36 6.11 20.03
CA SER A 171 15.89 4.76 20.25
C SER A 171 15.34 4.06 21.50
N ASN A 172 14.90 4.81 22.50
CA ASN A 172 14.25 4.31 23.72
C ASN A 172 12.73 4.21 23.61
N ASN A 173 12.16 4.25 22.39
CA ASN A 173 10.73 4.23 22.08
C ASN A 173 9.91 5.41 22.65
N LYS A 174 10.56 6.43 23.21
CA LYS A 174 9.89 7.67 23.65
C LYS A 174 9.76 8.64 22.49
N LEU A 175 8.78 9.53 22.59
CA LEU A 175 8.64 10.63 21.63
C LEU A 175 9.57 11.78 22.00
N GLY A 176 10.27 12.30 21.01
CA GLY A 176 11.12 13.46 21.10
C GLY A 176 11.04 14.28 19.82
N TYR A 177 11.80 15.37 19.76
CA TYR A 177 12.05 16.07 18.51
C TYR A 177 13.17 15.38 17.73
N ARG A 178 13.03 15.28 16.41
CA ARG A 178 14.09 14.76 15.55
C ARG A 178 15.29 15.73 15.56
N ARG A 179 16.40 15.28 16.15
CA ARG A 179 17.62 16.07 16.24
C ARG A 179 18.44 16.10 14.96
N LYS A 180 18.45 14.99 14.20
CA LYS A 180 19.15 14.88 12.93
C LYS A 180 18.40 15.65 11.84
N GLY A 181 18.92 16.83 11.48
CA GLY A 181 18.28 17.68 10.44
C GLY A 181 18.55 17.16 9.03
N LYS A 182 19.77 16.66 8.74
CA LYS A 182 20.13 16.14 7.40
C LYS A 182 19.32 14.89 7.07
N LEU A 183 18.72 14.88 5.89
CA LEU A 183 18.05 13.70 5.35
C LEU A 183 19.07 12.66 4.90
N THR A 184 18.75 11.39 5.08
CA THR A 184 19.53 10.28 4.52
C THR A 184 19.25 10.14 3.03
N GLN A 185 20.12 9.46 2.30
CA GLN A 185 19.87 9.16 0.88
C GLN A 185 18.61 8.32 0.67
N GLU A 186 18.31 7.42 1.61
CA GLU A 186 17.10 6.60 1.61
C GLU A 186 15.83 7.45 1.76
N GLU A 187 15.84 8.45 2.66
CA GLU A 187 14.73 9.38 2.83
C GLU A 187 14.53 10.25 1.58
N ILE A 188 15.62 10.71 0.95
CA ILE A 188 15.59 11.48 -0.30
C ILE A 188 15.00 10.61 -1.44
N ASN A 189 15.46 9.39 -1.59
CA ASN A 189 14.96 8.46 -2.59
C ASN A 189 13.49 8.10 -2.35
N SER A 190 13.10 7.89 -1.09
CA SER A 190 11.71 7.66 -0.72
C SER A 190 10.81 8.82 -1.12
N MET A 191 11.24 10.07 -0.89
CA MET A 191 10.46 11.25 -1.31
C MET A 191 10.32 11.33 -2.83
N LYS A 192 11.40 11.11 -3.59
CA LYS A 192 11.34 11.07 -5.05
C LYS A 192 10.37 10.01 -5.55
N ASN A 193 10.41 8.80 -4.99
CA ASN A 193 9.48 7.72 -5.32
C ASN A 193 8.03 8.10 -5.08
N GLU A 194 7.71 8.64 -3.90
CA GLU A 194 6.34 9.04 -3.58
C GLU A 194 5.84 10.14 -4.54
N ILE A 195 6.72 11.07 -4.97
CA ILE A 195 6.36 12.11 -5.95
C ILE A 195 6.09 11.49 -7.32
N VAL A 196 6.98 10.64 -7.82
CA VAL A 196 6.80 9.99 -9.12
C VAL A 196 5.52 9.16 -9.14
N PHE A 197 5.25 8.40 -8.06
CA PHE A 197 3.99 7.68 -7.93
C PHE A 197 2.77 8.60 -7.92
N ALA A 198 2.86 9.75 -7.26
CA ALA A 198 1.76 10.71 -7.26
C ALA A 198 1.46 11.23 -8.67
N VAL A 199 2.51 11.55 -9.46
CA VAL A 199 2.40 12.04 -10.83
C VAL A 199 1.84 10.97 -11.77
N GLU A 200 2.37 9.76 -11.72
CA GLU A 200 2.05 8.70 -12.67
C GLU A 200 0.84 7.86 -12.30
N ARG A 201 0.41 7.92 -11.03
CA ARG A 201 -0.62 7.05 -10.47
C ARG A 201 -1.94 7.10 -11.24
N LYS A 202 -2.39 8.30 -11.61
CA LYS A 202 -3.70 8.47 -12.26
C LYS A 202 -3.71 7.84 -13.65
N LYS A 203 -2.64 8.04 -14.42
CA LYS A 203 -2.55 7.60 -15.82
C LYS A 203 -2.21 6.13 -15.98
N TYR A 204 -1.30 5.61 -15.18
CA TYR A 204 -0.75 4.27 -15.35
C TYR A 204 -1.13 3.30 -14.23
N LEU A 205 -0.93 3.69 -12.99
CA LEU A 205 -1.08 2.78 -11.86
C LEU A 205 -2.55 2.50 -11.51
N ASN A 206 -3.41 3.52 -11.53
CA ASN A 206 -4.83 3.31 -11.21
C ASN A 206 -5.54 2.35 -12.17
N PRO A 207 -5.35 2.42 -13.51
CA PRO A 207 -5.90 1.41 -14.42
C PRO A 207 -5.42 -0.01 -14.10
N MET A 208 -4.14 -0.20 -13.83
CA MET A 208 -3.59 -1.51 -13.44
C MET A 208 -4.18 -2.03 -12.13
N ILE A 209 -4.34 -1.14 -11.14
CA ILE A 209 -4.99 -1.47 -9.87
C ILE A 209 -6.45 -1.86 -10.08
N THR A 210 -7.17 -1.17 -10.98
CA THR A 210 -8.56 -1.50 -11.33
C THR A 210 -8.64 -2.89 -11.93
N ILE A 211 -7.84 -3.19 -12.94
CA ILE A 211 -7.76 -4.53 -13.54
C ILE A 211 -7.50 -5.60 -12.46
N THR A 212 -6.52 -5.37 -11.59
CA THR A 212 -6.22 -6.31 -10.50
C THR A 212 -7.40 -6.49 -9.53
N ASN A 213 -8.16 -5.44 -9.25
CA ASN A 213 -9.34 -5.53 -8.39
C ASN A 213 -10.47 -6.31 -9.09
N ASP A 214 -10.65 -6.13 -10.39
CA ASP A 214 -11.65 -6.88 -11.17
C ASP A 214 -11.31 -8.38 -11.19
N GLU A 215 -10.03 -8.75 -11.35
CA GLU A 215 -9.59 -10.15 -11.24
C GLU A 215 -9.79 -10.72 -9.83
N ILE A 216 -9.52 -9.92 -8.77
CA ILE A 216 -9.85 -10.28 -7.39
C ILE A 216 -11.35 -10.57 -7.23
N ASP A 217 -12.21 -9.74 -7.82
CA ASP A 217 -13.66 -9.89 -7.67
C ASP A 217 -14.19 -11.08 -8.48
N LYS A 218 -13.58 -11.43 -9.61
CA LYS A 218 -13.85 -12.69 -10.33
C LYS A 218 -13.52 -13.90 -9.44
N LEU A 219 -12.30 -13.94 -8.89
CA LEU A 219 -11.89 -15.00 -7.98
C LEU A 219 -12.81 -15.14 -6.77
N LYS A 220 -13.25 -14.03 -6.17
CA LYS A 220 -14.17 -14.06 -5.04
C LYS A 220 -15.54 -14.67 -5.39
N LYS A 221 -16.03 -14.46 -6.62
CA LYS A 221 -17.30 -15.08 -7.06
C LYS A 221 -17.21 -16.60 -7.00
N HIS A 222 -16.10 -17.19 -7.46
CA HIS A 222 -15.90 -18.65 -7.39
C HIS A 222 -15.90 -19.21 -5.97
N PHE A 223 -15.51 -18.41 -4.99
CA PHE A 223 -15.33 -18.83 -3.60
C PHE A 223 -16.33 -18.18 -2.62
N ASN A 224 -17.47 -17.69 -3.11
CA ASN A 224 -18.46 -17.01 -2.28
C ASN A 224 -19.31 -18.02 -1.48
N PRO A 225 -19.12 -18.15 -0.15
CA PRO A 225 -19.86 -19.11 0.67
C PRO A 225 -21.34 -18.74 0.88
N LYS A 226 -21.80 -17.58 0.42
CA LYS A 226 -23.20 -17.12 0.56
C LYS A 226 -24.10 -17.60 -0.58
N GLU A 227 -23.53 -18.10 -1.66
CA GLU A 227 -24.33 -18.67 -2.73
C GLU A 227 -24.86 -20.03 -2.30
N LYS A 228 -26.20 -20.23 -2.43
CA LYS A 228 -26.90 -21.45 -2.01
C LYS A 228 -26.34 -22.73 -2.66
N ASN A 229 -25.65 -22.62 -3.77
CA ASN A 229 -25.06 -23.71 -4.54
C ASN A 229 -23.52 -23.67 -4.54
N PHE A 230 -22.91 -23.07 -3.51
CA PHE A 230 -21.46 -23.06 -3.38
C PHE A 230 -20.92 -24.49 -3.23
N ILE A 231 -20.50 -25.07 -4.33
CA ILE A 231 -19.84 -26.37 -4.40
C ILE A 231 -18.43 -26.12 -4.94
N LEU A 232 -17.41 -26.23 -4.06
CA LEU A 232 -16.00 -26.09 -4.45
C LEU A 232 -15.55 -27.11 -5.50
N TYR A 233 -16.29 -28.18 -5.69
CA TYR A 233 -15.90 -29.29 -6.58
C TYR A 233 -17.12 -29.95 -7.24
N ASP A 234 -16.89 -30.62 -8.37
CA ASP A 234 -17.89 -31.51 -8.96
C ASP A 234 -18.07 -32.73 -8.03
N LYS A 235 -19.33 -33.09 -7.71
CA LYS A 235 -19.69 -34.27 -6.88
C LYS A 235 -19.07 -35.59 -7.35
N LYS A 236 -18.52 -35.61 -8.57
CA LYS A 236 -17.80 -36.76 -9.12
C LYS A 236 -16.34 -36.87 -8.64
N ASP A 237 -15.81 -35.83 -7.99
CA ASP A 237 -14.41 -35.77 -7.53
C ASP A 237 -14.29 -36.28 -6.08
N ILE A 238 -14.23 -37.60 -5.97
CA ILE A 238 -14.30 -38.32 -4.70
C ILE A 238 -13.05 -38.06 -3.82
N LEU A 239 -11.88 -37.84 -4.44
CA LEU A 239 -10.66 -37.58 -3.68
C LEU A 239 -10.71 -36.23 -2.98
N LEU A 240 -11.18 -35.21 -3.68
CA LEU A 240 -11.34 -33.90 -3.13
C LEU A 240 -12.41 -33.86 -2.02
N GLU A 241 -13.48 -34.65 -2.18
CA GLU A 241 -14.50 -34.80 -1.15
C GLU A 241 -13.93 -35.42 0.14
N ASP A 242 -13.10 -36.46 0.03
CA ASP A 242 -12.45 -37.09 1.17
C ASP A 242 -11.49 -36.13 1.89
N ASP A 243 -10.68 -35.38 1.14
CA ASP A 243 -9.78 -34.36 1.71
C ASP A 243 -10.56 -33.25 2.41
N ILE A 244 -11.68 -32.80 1.84
CA ILE A 244 -12.57 -31.79 2.44
C ILE A 244 -13.22 -32.33 3.71
N LEU A 245 -13.69 -33.57 3.73
CA LEU A 245 -14.28 -34.18 4.91
C LEU A 245 -13.25 -34.43 6.02
N THR A 246 -12.03 -34.85 5.63
CA THR A 246 -10.89 -34.99 6.55
C THR A 246 -10.54 -33.66 7.19
N LEU A 247 -10.42 -32.61 6.36
CA LEU A 247 -10.22 -31.26 6.87
C LEU A 247 -11.32 -30.81 7.83
N GLY A 248 -12.59 -31.09 7.46
CA GLY A 248 -13.73 -30.79 8.31
C GLY A 248 -13.69 -31.49 9.68
N LYS A 249 -13.23 -32.75 9.72
CA LYS A 249 -13.05 -33.52 10.97
C LYS A 249 -11.93 -32.88 11.82
N LEU A 250 -10.77 -32.60 11.24
CA LEU A 250 -9.66 -31.96 11.95
C LEU A 250 -10.09 -30.60 12.53
N LEU A 251 -10.81 -29.80 11.76
CA LEU A 251 -11.35 -28.51 12.23
C LEU A 251 -12.39 -28.68 13.35
N TYR A 252 -13.19 -29.74 13.33
CA TYR A 252 -14.15 -30.04 14.40
C TYR A 252 -13.42 -30.40 15.70
N ASP A 253 -12.36 -31.20 15.61
CA ASP A 253 -11.56 -31.61 16.78
C ASP A 253 -10.80 -30.41 17.38
N GLU A 254 -10.25 -29.51 16.54
CA GLU A 254 -9.62 -28.27 16.99
C GLU A 254 -10.65 -27.33 17.67
N ARG A 255 -11.91 -27.29 17.19
CA ARG A 255 -12.98 -26.50 17.84
C ARG A 255 -13.41 -27.00 19.20
N ARG A 256 -13.35 -28.28 19.47
CA ARG A 256 -13.61 -28.80 20.83
C ARG A 256 -12.74 -28.14 21.88
N ASN A 257 -11.57 -27.66 21.45
CA ASN A 257 -10.61 -26.93 22.27
C ASN A 257 -10.78 -25.41 22.22
N ASN A 258 -11.52 -24.86 21.22
CA ASN A 258 -11.66 -23.42 20.98
C ASN A 258 -13.07 -23.08 20.48
N SER A 259 -13.90 -22.41 21.26
CA SER A 259 -15.30 -22.08 20.95
C SER A 259 -15.50 -21.02 19.85
N LYS A 260 -14.44 -20.43 19.27
CA LYS A 260 -14.52 -19.35 18.26
C LYS A 260 -14.50 -19.87 16.82
N ARG A 261 -15.11 -19.09 15.89
CA ARG A 261 -15.02 -19.35 14.46
C ARG A 261 -13.55 -19.40 14.01
N ILE A 262 -13.16 -20.54 13.43
CA ILE A 262 -11.78 -20.75 12.99
C ILE A 262 -11.55 -20.02 11.66
N LYS A 263 -10.52 -19.17 11.62
CA LYS A 263 -10.00 -18.57 10.38
C LYS A 263 -8.66 -19.22 10.08
N PHE A 264 -8.35 -19.41 8.79
CA PHE A 264 -7.10 -20.06 8.36
C PHE A 264 -5.86 -19.51 9.07
N ASN A 265 -5.73 -18.20 9.18
CA ASN A 265 -4.58 -17.57 9.84
C ASN A 265 -4.51 -17.82 11.36
N SER A 266 -5.63 -18.15 12.00
CA SER A 266 -5.67 -18.47 13.44
C SER A 266 -5.38 -19.94 13.74
N ILE A 267 -5.37 -20.80 12.73
CA ILE A 267 -5.05 -22.23 12.87
C ILE A 267 -3.56 -22.35 13.21
N LYS A 268 -3.25 -23.07 14.29
CA LYS A 268 -1.88 -23.37 14.70
C LYS A 268 -1.39 -24.71 14.15
N ASP A 269 -2.31 -25.63 14.00
CA ASP A 269 -2.03 -26.97 13.49
C ASP A 269 -1.48 -26.92 12.06
N LYS A 270 -0.31 -27.55 11.89
CA LYS A 270 0.38 -27.59 10.60
C LYS A 270 -0.32 -28.52 9.62
N GLU A 271 -0.85 -29.65 10.08
CA GLU A 271 -1.54 -30.63 9.24
C GLU A 271 -2.77 -30.01 8.59
N ILE A 272 -3.59 -29.28 9.36
CA ILE A 272 -4.77 -28.53 8.87
C ILE A 272 -4.34 -27.51 7.82
N LYS A 273 -3.28 -26.76 8.05
CA LYS A 273 -2.77 -25.77 7.09
C LYS A 273 -2.27 -26.41 5.81
N ASP A 274 -1.51 -27.48 5.92
CA ASP A 274 -0.92 -28.14 4.75
C ASP A 274 -2.01 -28.84 3.92
N LEU A 275 -3.00 -29.47 4.55
CA LEU A 275 -4.15 -30.05 3.86
C LEU A 275 -4.99 -28.95 3.16
N THR A 276 -5.22 -27.81 3.81
CA THR A 276 -5.93 -26.67 3.19
C THR A 276 -5.21 -26.16 1.94
N LYS A 277 -3.87 -26.05 2.00
CA LYS A 277 -3.05 -25.65 0.84
C LYS A 277 -3.07 -26.69 -0.27
N GLN A 278 -3.07 -27.97 0.09
CA GLN A 278 -3.17 -29.08 -0.87
C GLN A 278 -4.52 -29.05 -1.58
N ILE A 279 -5.62 -28.86 -0.87
CA ILE A 279 -6.96 -28.70 -1.46
C ILE A 279 -6.99 -27.51 -2.41
N LYS A 280 -6.42 -26.34 -2.04
CA LYS A 280 -6.29 -25.20 -2.96
C LYS A 280 -5.59 -25.60 -4.25
N LYS A 281 -4.40 -26.22 -4.16
CA LYS A 281 -3.65 -26.67 -5.35
C LYS A 281 -4.50 -27.56 -6.23
N TYR A 282 -5.20 -28.53 -5.66
CA TYR A 282 -6.03 -29.45 -6.40
C TYR A 282 -7.20 -28.72 -7.12
N LEU A 283 -7.87 -27.78 -6.46
CA LEU A 283 -8.95 -26.98 -7.05
C LEU A 283 -8.47 -26.21 -8.30
N PHE A 284 -7.27 -25.62 -8.24
CA PHE A 284 -6.69 -24.91 -9.39
C PHE A 284 -6.28 -25.80 -10.53
N CYS A 285 -6.07 -27.11 -10.28
CA CYS A 285 -5.72 -28.07 -11.34
C CYS A 285 -6.92 -28.74 -11.95
N SER A 286 -7.94 -28.98 -11.13
CA SER A 286 -9.14 -29.70 -11.57
C SER A 286 -10.13 -28.81 -12.32
N LYS A 287 -10.07 -27.49 -12.15
CA LYS A 287 -10.96 -26.51 -12.78
C LYS A 287 -10.13 -25.46 -13.51
N SER A 288 -10.11 -25.54 -14.83
CA SER A 288 -9.39 -24.60 -15.71
C SER A 288 -9.81 -23.14 -15.46
N GLU A 289 -11.09 -22.91 -15.21
CA GLU A 289 -11.65 -21.57 -14.97
C GLU A 289 -11.03 -20.89 -13.73
N PHE A 290 -10.85 -21.62 -12.61
CA PHE A 290 -10.17 -21.09 -11.42
C PHE A 290 -8.71 -20.81 -11.66
N TYR A 291 -8.06 -21.68 -12.44
CA TYR A 291 -6.67 -21.52 -12.80
C TYR A 291 -6.47 -20.30 -13.69
N ASP A 292 -7.31 -20.12 -14.70
CA ASP A 292 -7.20 -19.01 -15.65
C ASP A 292 -7.43 -17.66 -14.94
N ASP A 293 -8.46 -17.55 -14.11
CA ASP A 293 -8.71 -16.32 -13.34
C ASP A 293 -7.57 -16.03 -12.33
N TYR A 294 -7.02 -17.06 -11.68
CA TYR A 294 -5.88 -16.87 -10.78
C TYR A 294 -4.61 -16.48 -11.54
N LYS A 295 -4.38 -17.04 -12.72
CA LYS A 295 -3.28 -16.68 -13.60
C LYS A 295 -3.38 -15.22 -14.05
N ASN A 296 -4.56 -14.79 -14.50
CA ASN A 296 -4.83 -13.40 -14.88
C ASN A 296 -4.58 -12.43 -13.71
N PHE A 297 -4.99 -12.81 -12.51
CA PHE A 297 -4.71 -12.04 -11.30
C PHE A 297 -3.19 -11.93 -11.03
N ILE A 298 -2.43 -13.02 -11.10
CA ILE A 298 -0.97 -13.00 -10.90
C ILE A 298 -0.27 -12.19 -11.99
N GLU A 299 -0.69 -12.30 -13.26
CA GLU A 299 -0.17 -11.49 -14.36
C GLU A 299 -0.46 -10.00 -14.14
N SER A 300 -1.63 -9.63 -13.62
CA SER A 300 -1.95 -8.25 -13.30
C SER A 300 -1.06 -7.67 -12.19
N ILE A 301 -0.74 -8.46 -11.18
CA ILE A 301 0.23 -8.08 -10.12
C ILE A 301 1.65 -7.96 -10.69
N SER A 302 2.05 -8.88 -11.57
CA SER A 302 3.37 -8.85 -12.21
C SER A 302 3.53 -7.59 -13.06
N SER A 303 2.50 -7.19 -13.80
CA SER A 303 2.48 -5.95 -14.59
C SER A 303 2.66 -4.70 -13.71
N ILE A 304 2.02 -4.66 -12.53
CA ILE A 304 2.24 -3.58 -11.55
C ILE A 304 3.70 -3.58 -11.08
N ASN A 305 4.26 -4.74 -10.74
CA ASN A 305 5.65 -4.84 -10.27
C ASN A 305 6.65 -4.39 -11.34
N GLU A 306 6.48 -4.84 -12.58
CA GLU A 306 7.34 -4.46 -13.71
C GLU A 306 7.28 -2.95 -13.96
N TYR A 307 6.09 -2.37 -13.94
CA TYR A 307 5.90 -0.93 -14.08
C TYR A 307 6.63 -0.16 -12.96
N LEU A 308 6.43 -0.58 -11.71
CA LEU A 308 7.08 0.05 -10.56
C LEU A 308 8.60 -0.10 -10.61
N TYR A 309 9.10 -1.24 -11.10
CA TYR A 309 10.54 -1.47 -11.29
C TYR A 309 11.12 -0.50 -12.33
N LYS A 310 10.48 -0.40 -13.50
CA LYS A 310 10.88 0.51 -14.57
C LYS A 310 10.89 1.97 -14.13
N VAL A 311 9.86 2.42 -13.41
CA VAL A 311 9.79 3.77 -12.84
C VAL A 311 10.96 4.07 -11.91
N ASN A 312 11.38 3.11 -11.10
CA ASN A 312 12.52 3.28 -10.21
C ASN A 312 13.85 3.33 -10.96
N GLU A 313 14.02 2.49 -11.98
CA GLU A 313 15.22 2.48 -12.83
C GLU A 313 15.38 3.80 -13.59
N ASP A 314 14.32 4.29 -14.22
CA ASP A 314 14.28 5.58 -14.95
C ASP A 314 14.64 6.78 -14.05
N ASN A 315 14.37 6.69 -12.74
CA ASN A 315 14.65 7.76 -11.79
C ASN A 315 15.93 7.55 -10.95
N ASN A 316 16.77 6.55 -11.30
CA ASN A 316 18.01 6.20 -10.58
C ASN A 316 17.77 5.95 -9.07
N ILE A 317 16.70 5.25 -8.75
CA ILE A 317 16.31 4.97 -7.37
C ILE A 317 16.86 3.60 -6.97
N SER A 318 17.88 3.58 -6.13
CA SER A 318 18.68 2.40 -5.80
C SER A 318 18.02 1.33 -4.93
N LYS A 319 16.85 1.62 -4.32
CA LYS A 319 16.05 0.63 -3.56
C LYS A 319 14.55 0.87 -3.75
N ILE A 320 13.91 -0.13 -4.30
CA ILE A 320 12.46 -0.14 -4.50
C ILE A 320 11.79 -0.35 -3.13
N ASN A 321 11.26 0.71 -2.56
CA ASN A 321 10.21 0.58 -1.55
C ASN A 321 8.86 0.57 -2.27
N VAL A 322 8.65 -0.46 -3.08
CA VAL A 322 7.31 -0.74 -3.61
C VAL A 322 6.38 -0.89 -2.41
N ASP A 323 5.25 -0.21 -2.46
CA ASP A 323 4.23 -0.44 -1.44
C ASP A 323 3.77 -1.90 -1.57
N LYS A 324 4.33 -2.76 -0.72
CA LYS A 324 4.03 -4.20 -0.71
C LYS A 324 2.54 -4.50 -0.58
N THR A 325 1.74 -3.52 -0.16
CA THR A 325 0.29 -3.63 -0.09
C THR A 325 -0.37 -3.71 -1.46
N LEU A 326 0.27 -3.15 -2.50
CA LEU A 326 -0.26 -3.18 -3.88
C LEU A 326 -0.06 -4.53 -4.57
N THR A 327 0.92 -5.31 -4.14
CA THR A 327 1.31 -6.58 -4.76
C THR A 327 1.23 -7.74 -3.77
N GLU A 328 2.25 -7.96 -2.95
CA GLU A 328 2.27 -9.02 -1.93
C GLU A 328 1.06 -8.98 -0.98
N GLY A 329 0.59 -7.76 -0.64
CA GLY A 329 -0.60 -7.59 0.20
C GLY A 329 -1.88 -8.09 -0.46
N LYS A 330 -2.04 -7.87 -1.78
CA LYS A 330 -3.21 -8.35 -2.54
C LYS A 330 -3.14 -9.86 -2.75
N GLU A 331 -1.97 -10.41 -3.04
CA GLU A 331 -1.75 -11.85 -3.18
C GLU A 331 -2.08 -12.57 -1.87
N ASN A 332 -1.51 -12.12 -0.76
CA ASN A 332 -1.81 -12.65 0.57
C ASN A 332 -3.30 -12.51 0.95
N TYR A 333 -3.95 -11.42 0.54
CA TYR A 333 -5.36 -11.21 0.78
C TYR A 333 -6.22 -12.24 0.05
N ILE A 334 -5.96 -12.47 -1.24
CA ILE A 334 -6.70 -13.45 -2.05
C ILE A 334 -6.44 -14.88 -1.57
N ASP A 335 -5.20 -15.22 -1.26
CA ASP A 335 -4.87 -16.53 -0.71
C ASP A 335 -5.61 -16.81 0.59
N ASN A 336 -5.62 -15.86 1.51
CA ASN A 336 -6.35 -15.97 2.76
C ASN A 336 -7.88 -16.05 2.55
N TYR A 337 -8.41 -15.37 1.55
CA TYR A 337 -9.82 -15.46 1.19
C TYR A 337 -10.18 -16.87 0.72
N ILE A 338 -9.39 -17.45 -0.19
CA ILE A 338 -9.56 -18.81 -0.72
C ILE A 338 -9.41 -19.85 0.41
N TYR A 339 -8.37 -19.76 1.23
CA TYR A 339 -8.18 -20.66 2.36
C TYR A 339 -9.36 -20.62 3.34
N ASN A 340 -9.86 -19.43 3.66
CA ASN A 340 -11.04 -19.31 4.52
C ASN A 340 -12.31 -19.87 3.88
N ALA A 341 -12.47 -19.77 2.57
CA ALA A 341 -13.58 -20.38 1.86
C ALA A 341 -13.51 -21.92 1.95
N ILE A 342 -12.35 -22.51 1.72
CA ILE A 342 -12.09 -23.96 1.86
C ILE A 342 -12.40 -24.42 3.29
N VAL A 343 -11.88 -23.74 4.30
CA VAL A 343 -12.09 -24.06 5.73
C VAL A 343 -13.60 -24.01 6.07
N ASN A 344 -14.30 -22.97 5.65
CA ASN A 344 -15.74 -22.83 5.91
C ASN A 344 -16.55 -23.93 5.20
N HIS A 345 -16.19 -24.29 3.97
CA HIS A 345 -16.86 -25.34 3.23
C HIS A 345 -16.62 -26.71 3.85
N ALA A 346 -15.39 -27.02 4.26
CA ALA A 346 -15.05 -28.27 4.95
C ALA A 346 -15.84 -28.43 6.28
N ASP A 347 -15.92 -27.37 7.06
CA ASP A 347 -16.73 -27.36 8.31
C ASP A 347 -18.24 -27.60 8.01
N TYR A 348 -18.77 -26.98 6.95
CA TYR A 348 -20.17 -27.18 6.54
C TYR A 348 -20.42 -28.62 6.06
N MET A 349 -19.57 -29.16 5.21
CA MET A 349 -19.68 -30.51 4.66
C MET A 349 -19.60 -31.58 5.75
N PHE A 350 -18.66 -31.43 6.67
CA PHE A 350 -18.54 -32.35 7.80
C PHE A 350 -19.80 -32.36 8.70
N LYS A 351 -20.35 -31.19 9.01
CA LYS A 351 -21.56 -31.05 9.81
C LYS A 351 -22.80 -31.64 9.11
N SER A 352 -22.91 -31.43 7.80
CA SER A 352 -24.00 -31.96 6.99
C SER A 352 -23.95 -33.49 6.93
N ASN A 353 -22.77 -34.04 6.67
CA ASN A 353 -22.57 -35.49 6.62
C ASN A 353 -22.72 -36.15 8.01
N SER A 354 -22.24 -35.51 9.08
CA SER A 354 -22.42 -36.05 10.45
C SER A 354 -23.89 -36.15 10.85
N LYS A 355 -24.76 -35.26 10.35
CA LYS A 355 -26.21 -35.38 10.52
C LYS A 355 -26.79 -36.56 9.72
N LYS A 356 -26.32 -36.73 8.48
CA LYS A 356 -26.74 -37.85 7.59
C LYS A 356 -26.36 -39.21 8.20
N TYR A 357 -25.10 -39.34 8.71
CA TYR A 357 -24.63 -40.57 9.31
C TYR A 357 -25.34 -40.93 10.63
N LYS A 358 -25.90 -39.96 11.35
CA LYS A 358 -26.73 -40.23 12.55
C LYS A 358 -28.08 -40.87 12.21
N THR A 359 -28.51 -40.79 10.95
CA THR A 359 -29.78 -41.31 10.48
C THR A 359 -29.65 -42.57 9.60
N LEU A 360 -28.42 -42.97 9.26
CA LEU A 360 -28.15 -44.17 8.45
C LEU A 360 -27.93 -45.41 9.31
N ASN A 361 -28.35 -46.56 8.75
CA ASN A 361 -28.06 -47.85 9.34
C ASN A 361 -26.54 -48.14 9.30
N PRO A 362 -25.92 -48.78 10.32
CA PRO A 362 -24.52 -49.16 10.37
C PRO A 362 -24.00 -49.88 9.13
N ASP A 363 -24.82 -50.74 8.49
CA ASP A 363 -24.45 -51.47 7.26
C ASP A 363 -24.30 -50.53 6.03
N ASP A 364 -25.11 -49.48 5.96
CA ASP A 364 -25.01 -48.51 4.87
C ASP A 364 -23.76 -47.62 5.05
N ILE A 365 -23.39 -47.33 6.29
CA ILE A 365 -22.14 -46.62 6.61
C ILE A 365 -20.94 -47.47 6.20
N LEU A 366 -20.96 -48.76 6.51
CA LEU A 366 -19.85 -49.67 6.16
C LEU A 366 -19.69 -49.81 4.63
N ARG A 367 -20.80 -49.93 3.89
CA ARG A 367 -20.80 -49.97 2.42
C ARG A 367 -20.25 -48.66 1.82
N GLU A 368 -20.63 -47.49 2.34
CA GLU A 368 -20.08 -46.19 1.85
C GLU A 368 -18.58 -46.12 2.12
N ILE A 369 -18.08 -46.57 3.28
CA ILE A 369 -16.64 -46.59 3.62
C ILE A 369 -15.87 -47.49 2.66
N ILE A 370 -16.33 -48.73 2.45
CA ILE A 370 -15.67 -49.70 1.55
C ILE A 370 -15.63 -49.18 0.11
N LEU A 371 -16.73 -48.59 -0.39
CA LEU A 371 -16.76 -47.99 -1.71
C LEU A 371 -15.81 -46.80 -1.86
N LYS A 372 -15.64 -46.00 -0.82
CA LYS A 372 -14.71 -44.86 -0.78
C LYS A 372 -13.25 -45.33 -0.81
N GLU A 373 -12.89 -46.34 0.00
CA GLU A 373 -11.53 -46.92 -0.02
C GLU A 373 -11.18 -47.57 -1.37
N TYR A 374 -12.11 -48.32 -1.98
CA TYR A 374 -11.92 -48.88 -3.30
C TYR A 374 -11.64 -47.81 -4.36
N LYS A 375 -12.39 -46.68 -4.32
CA LYS A 375 -12.23 -45.56 -5.24
C LYS A 375 -10.95 -44.77 -4.98
N LYS A 376 -10.51 -44.64 -3.73
CA LYS A 376 -9.28 -43.97 -3.31
C LYS A 376 -8.03 -44.67 -3.88
N ASN A 377 -7.99 -46.00 -3.77
CA ASN A 377 -6.88 -46.82 -4.30
C ASN A 377 -6.78 -46.74 -5.82
N LYS A 378 -7.86 -46.62 -6.55
CA LYS A 378 -7.87 -46.52 -8.01
C LYS A 378 -7.36 -45.16 -8.54
N ASN A 379 -7.42 -44.12 -7.72
CA ASN A 379 -7.12 -42.74 -8.13
C ASN A 379 -5.80 -42.17 -7.56
N GLN A 380 -5.12 -42.88 -6.64
CA GLN A 380 -3.83 -42.43 -6.07
C GLN A 380 -2.76 -42.16 -7.14
N ASN A 381 -2.74 -42.94 -8.24
CA ASN A 381 -1.85 -42.69 -9.38
C ASN A 381 -2.10 -41.35 -10.11
N ARG A 382 -3.35 -40.88 -10.15
CA ARG A 382 -3.66 -39.59 -10.75
C ARG A 382 -3.17 -38.39 -9.92
N TYR A 383 -3.16 -38.53 -8.61
CA TYR A 383 -2.71 -37.46 -7.69
C TYR A 383 -1.22 -37.18 -7.84
N THR A 384 -0.41 -38.21 -7.99
CA THR A 384 1.05 -38.11 -8.17
C THR A 384 1.38 -37.46 -9.53
N ILE A 385 0.65 -37.79 -10.58
CA ILE A 385 0.83 -37.23 -11.92
C ILE A 385 0.46 -35.74 -11.93
N LEU A 386 -0.65 -35.32 -11.29
CA LEU A 386 -1.09 -33.93 -11.18
C LEU A 386 -0.14 -33.11 -10.31
N SER A 387 0.34 -33.66 -9.21
CA SER A 387 1.31 -32.98 -8.33
C SER A 387 2.63 -32.70 -9.05
N ASN A 388 3.12 -33.64 -9.87
CA ASN A 388 4.33 -33.51 -10.67
C ASN A 388 4.13 -32.51 -11.83
N TYR A 389 2.98 -32.47 -12.45
CA TYR A 389 2.65 -31.49 -13.48
C TYR A 389 2.67 -30.07 -12.95
N LEU A 390 2.16 -29.84 -11.74
CA LEU A 390 2.10 -28.51 -11.09
C LEU A 390 3.47 -27.99 -10.63
N SER A 391 4.31 -28.88 -10.10
CA SER A 391 5.66 -28.47 -9.70
C SER A 391 6.49 -27.97 -10.89
N ASN A 392 6.09 -28.35 -12.12
CA ASN A 392 6.79 -28.03 -13.36
C ASN A 392 6.14 -26.89 -14.17
N THR A 393 4.83 -26.63 -14.00
CA THR A 393 4.08 -25.68 -14.85
C THR A 393 3.68 -24.37 -14.17
N VAL A 394 3.67 -24.32 -12.84
CA VAL A 394 3.45 -23.04 -12.14
C VAL A 394 4.76 -22.27 -12.15
N PRO A 395 4.85 -21.09 -12.81
CA PRO A 395 6.04 -20.27 -12.73
C PRO A 395 6.32 -19.93 -11.27
N LYS A 396 7.41 -20.47 -10.72
CA LYS A 396 7.96 -19.95 -9.48
C LYS A 396 8.36 -18.53 -9.79
N LEU A 397 7.62 -17.54 -9.28
CA LEU A 397 8.07 -16.18 -9.22
C LEU A 397 9.42 -16.20 -8.48
N LYS A 398 10.50 -16.30 -9.25
CA LYS A 398 11.85 -16.12 -8.73
C LYS A 398 11.97 -14.64 -8.39
N TYR A 399 11.75 -14.29 -7.13
CA TYR A 399 12.31 -13.08 -6.59
C TYR A 399 13.83 -13.21 -6.71
N GLN A 400 14.39 -12.68 -7.80
CA GLN A 400 15.82 -12.49 -7.89
C GLN A 400 16.17 -11.34 -6.92
N ASN A 401 16.60 -11.76 -5.72
CA ASN A 401 17.43 -10.90 -4.90
C ASN A 401 18.74 -10.65 -5.68
N LYS A 402 18.85 -9.50 -6.28
CA LYS A 402 20.11 -8.89 -6.70
C LYS A 402 20.32 -7.61 -5.95
#